data_86e5746ad68f14978f0920906b9a738d
#
_entry.id   86e5746ad68f14978f0920906b9a738d
#
_cell.length_a   1.000
_cell.length_b   1.000
_cell.length_c   1.000
_cell.angle_alpha   90.00
_cell.angle_beta   90.00
_cell.angle_gamma   90.00
#
_symmetry.space_group_name_H-M   'P 1'
#
loop_
_entity.id
_entity.type
_entity.pdbx_description
1 polymer ?
#
loop_
_entity_poly.entity_id
_entity_poly.type
_entity_poly.pdbx_seq_one_letter_code
_entity_poly.pdbx_strand_id
1 'polypeptide(L)'
;VKVDWLLNYKGGSFLIKHYPDIEKECIVRGVSYQIIADAQSTEILRSISSPSVNQDVVRLEKAPKIAIYSPKNKQPWDDAVTMALTFAEIPYDVVYDEEVLSNLLPLYDWLHLHHEDFTGQYGKFYRNYHNAPWYIEQKSQFENMAKKFGMPSVHEEKKAISRAIKNYISNGGFLFAMCSATDSYDIALSLENIDGVHSVFDGTPVDNNISNKLDYSKSLVFKDFKIYTDPMIYEFSDIDYPPSHNPVTRGAEADYFSLFEFSAKYDPVPTMLTQNHVPIVKGFMGQTTGFNKKMIKNHIIIMGEDPASDQVKYLHGNLGKGTYTFYGGHDPEDYQHFVGDPPTDLSLHRNSPGYRLILNNILFPAARKKERKT
;
A
#
# COMPACT_ATOMS: atom_id res chain seq x y z
N VAL A 1 18.49 16.01 -4.89
CA VAL A 1 19.09 16.44 -3.62
C VAL A 1 19.31 15.21 -2.79
N LYS A 2 20.52 14.99 -2.31
CA LYS A 2 20.80 13.91 -1.36
C LYS A 2 20.39 14.39 0.02
N VAL A 3 19.54 13.62 0.69
CA VAL A 3 18.97 13.95 1.98
C VAL A 3 19.27 12.82 2.96
N ASP A 4 19.67 13.15 4.17
CA ASP A 4 19.93 12.18 5.23
C ASP A 4 18.80 12.26 6.26
N TRP A 5 18.16 11.13 6.56
CA TRP A 5 17.12 10.98 7.56
C TRP A 5 17.76 10.73 8.93
N LEU A 6 17.52 11.62 9.89
CA LEU A 6 18.09 11.57 11.22
C LEU A 6 17.05 11.12 12.27
N LEU A 7 17.31 10.01 12.92
CA LEU A 7 16.36 9.36 13.83
C LEU A 7 16.23 10.02 15.20
N ASN A 8 17.25 10.73 15.68
CA ASN A 8 17.24 11.38 16.99
C ASN A 8 16.52 12.71 17.08
N TYR A 9 16.09 13.18 15.97
CA TYR A 9 15.35 14.41 15.87
C TYR A 9 13.89 14.09 15.69
N LYS A 10 13.00 14.83 16.34
CA LYS A 10 11.56 14.57 16.36
C LYS A 10 11.01 14.06 15.01
N GLY A 11 10.46 12.87 15.05
CA GLY A 11 9.70 12.29 13.96
C GLY A 11 10.44 12.08 12.63
N GLY A 12 11.75 11.82 12.65
CA GLY A 12 12.55 11.62 11.43
C GLY A 12 12.91 12.95 10.79
N SER A 13 13.93 13.64 11.32
CA SER A 13 14.46 14.87 10.74
C SER A 13 15.28 14.58 9.50
N PHE A 14 15.34 15.55 8.57
CA PHE A 14 16.15 15.47 7.38
C PHE A 14 17.36 16.37 7.49
N LEU A 15 18.53 15.86 7.15
CA LEU A 15 19.73 16.64 6.94
C LEU A 15 19.90 16.86 5.44
N ILE A 16 19.81 18.11 4.99
CA ILE A 16 19.91 18.47 3.58
C ILE A 16 20.99 19.51 3.35
N LYS A 17 21.65 19.45 2.19
CA LYS A 17 22.59 20.50 1.81
C LYS A 17 21.82 21.80 1.57
N HIS A 18 22.31 22.88 2.20
CA HIS A 18 21.73 24.22 2.02
C HIS A 18 21.71 24.66 0.55
N TYR A 19 20.62 25.25 0.12
CA TYR A 19 20.47 25.95 -1.14
C TYR A 19 19.58 27.20 -0.95
N PRO A 20 19.69 28.24 -1.80
CA PRO A 20 19.13 29.56 -1.50
C PRO A 20 17.63 29.61 -1.16
N ASP A 21 16.82 28.75 -1.80
CA ASP A 21 15.36 28.77 -1.63
C ASP A 21 14.84 27.87 -0.51
N ILE A 22 15.69 27.04 0.11
CA ILE A 22 15.24 26.04 1.09
C ILE A 22 14.56 26.67 2.30
N GLU A 23 15.09 27.77 2.79
CA GLU A 23 14.53 28.46 3.96
C GLU A 23 13.14 29.02 3.66
N LYS A 24 12.98 29.63 2.47
CA LYS A 24 11.68 30.11 2.00
C LYS A 24 10.67 28.96 1.87
N GLU A 25 11.07 27.83 1.32
CA GLU A 25 10.22 26.62 1.23
C GLU A 25 9.82 26.10 2.63
N CYS A 26 10.75 26.08 3.57
CA CYS A 26 10.44 25.69 4.95
C CYS A 26 9.43 26.64 5.59
N ILE A 27 9.60 27.93 5.43
CA ILE A 27 8.70 28.97 6.00
C ILE A 27 7.30 28.83 5.40
N VAL A 28 7.18 28.75 4.08
CA VAL A 28 5.89 28.66 3.39
C VAL A 28 5.12 27.41 3.79
N ARG A 29 5.83 26.30 4.02
CA ARG A 29 5.23 25.01 4.40
C ARG A 29 5.13 24.79 5.91
N GLY A 30 5.52 25.76 6.72
CA GLY A 30 5.50 25.63 8.18
C GLY A 30 6.47 24.58 8.74
N VAL A 31 7.55 24.27 8.01
CA VAL A 31 8.56 23.29 8.44
C VAL A 31 9.60 23.96 9.31
N SER A 32 9.77 23.46 10.53
CA SER A 32 10.83 23.92 11.42
C SER A 32 12.21 23.50 10.89
N TYR A 33 13.15 24.43 10.84
CA TYR A 33 14.50 24.15 10.36
C TYR A 33 15.56 24.82 11.23
N GLN A 34 16.79 24.31 11.13
CA GLN A 34 17.97 24.89 11.75
C GLN A 34 19.12 24.85 10.75
N ILE A 35 19.80 25.97 10.58
CA ILE A 35 21.03 26.02 9.79
C ILE A 35 22.19 25.61 10.70
N ILE A 36 22.99 24.65 10.23
CA ILE A 36 24.17 24.17 10.94
C ILE A 36 25.40 24.27 10.04
N ALA A 37 26.58 24.40 10.63
CA ALA A 37 27.83 24.40 9.89
C ALA A 37 28.21 22.98 9.41
N ASP A 38 28.98 22.86 8.35
CA ASP A 38 29.46 21.59 7.79
C ASP A 38 30.20 20.73 8.83
N ALA A 39 31.01 21.35 9.70
CA ALA A 39 31.68 20.65 10.79
C ALA A 39 30.68 20.03 11.78
N GLN A 40 29.60 20.71 12.09
CA GLN A 40 28.54 20.21 12.97
C GLN A 40 27.77 19.06 12.29
N SER A 41 27.44 19.18 11.01
CA SER A 41 26.78 18.10 10.26
C SER A 41 27.65 16.84 10.21
N THR A 42 28.96 16.99 9.98
CA THR A 42 29.95 15.90 9.98
C THR A 42 29.99 15.21 11.35
N GLU A 43 29.98 15.97 12.44
CA GLU A 43 30.00 15.42 13.79
C GLU A 43 28.70 14.67 14.12
N ILE A 44 27.54 15.20 13.71
CA ILE A 44 26.24 14.50 13.85
C ILE A 44 26.30 13.15 13.14
N LEU A 45 26.71 13.13 11.87
CA LEU A 45 26.80 11.90 11.08
C LEU A 45 27.79 10.90 11.69
N ARG A 46 28.94 11.38 12.20
CA ARG A 46 29.95 10.54 12.85
C ARG A 46 29.40 9.92 14.15
N SER A 47 28.72 10.70 14.99
CA SER A 47 28.16 10.22 16.25
C SER A 47 27.06 9.18 16.05
N ILE A 48 26.17 9.44 15.10
CA ILE A 48 25.06 8.53 14.75
C ILE A 48 25.61 7.22 14.12
N SER A 49 26.68 7.30 13.34
CA SER A 49 27.28 6.13 12.68
C SER A 49 28.04 5.20 13.64
N SER A 50 28.26 5.61 14.88
CA SER A 50 28.94 4.78 15.88
C SER A 50 28.21 3.46 16.14
N PRO A 51 28.89 2.29 16.12
CA PRO A 51 28.29 0.99 16.41
C PRO A 51 27.66 0.87 17.80
N SER A 52 28.09 1.70 18.77
CA SER A 52 27.57 1.69 20.14
C SER A 52 26.22 2.37 20.28
N VAL A 53 25.77 3.12 19.25
CA VAL A 53 24.56 3.94 19.33
C VAL A 53 23.42 3.27 18.54
N ASN A 54 22.25 3.12 19.16
CA ASN A 54 21.06 2.62 18.46
C ASN A 54 20.38 3.72 17.64
N GLN A 55 21.13 4.25 16.67
CA GLN A 55 20.69 5.27 15.71
C GLN A 55 21.35 5.00 14.37
N ASP A 56 20.77 5.52 13.33
CA ASP A 56 21.37 5.43 12.00
C ASP A 56 20.88 6.53 11.07
N VAL A 57 21.50 6.61 9.88
CA VAL A 57 21.17 7.57 8.85
C VAL A 57 20.79 6.82 7.59
N VAL A 58 19.64 7.14 7.02
CA VAL A 58 19.22 6.65 5.72
C VAL A 58 19.47 7.71 4.67
N ARG A 59 20.26 7.36 3.67
CA ARG A 59 20.52 8.25 2.54
C ARG A 59 19.40 8.13 1.52
N LEU A 60 18.78 9.27 1.18
CA LEU A 60 17.82 9.36 0.08
C LEU A 60 18.55 9.84 -1.17
N GLU A 61 18.49 9.07 -2.25
CA GLU A 61 19.32 9.29 -3.44
C GLU A 61 18.59 9.92 -4.61
N LYS A 62 17.24 9.78 -4.64
CA LYS A 62 16.40 10.28 -5.74
C LYS A 62 15.01 10.70 -5.27
N ALA A 63 14.35 11.55 -6.04
CA ALA A 63 12.90 11.73 -5.99
C ALA A 63 12.27 10.61 -6.82
N PRO A 64 11.43 9.73 -6.24
CA PRO A 64 10.84 8.64 -6.98
C PRO A 64 9.85 9.12 -8.05
N LYS A 65 9.82 8.44 -9.18
CA LYS A 65 8.76 8.57 -10.16
C LYS A 65 7.61 7.66 -9.77
N ILE A 66 6.41 8.24 -9.59
CA ILE A 66 5.26 7.58 -8.97
C ILE A 66 4.20 7.28 -10.03
N ALA A 67 3.68 6.06 -10.03
CA ALA A 67 2.52 5.64 -10.78
C ALA A 67 1.39 5.25 -9.83
N ILE A 68 0.17 5.70 -10.11
CA ILE A 68 -1.05 5.30 -9.42
C ILE A 68 -1.83 4.39 -10.37
N TYR A 69 -2.07 3.17 -9.95
CA TYR A 69 -2.90 2.24 -10.71
C TYR A 69 -4.37 2.49 -10.41
N SER A 70 -5.06 3.07 -11.36
CA SER A 70 -6.49 3.40 -11.26
C SER A 70 -7.12 3.48 -12.64
N PRO A 71 -8.40 3.09 -12.80
CA PRO A 71 -9.16 3.35 -14.01
C PRO A 71 -9.13 4.84 -14.37
N LYS A 72 -9.10 5.16 -15.66
CA LYS A 72 -9.07 6.55 -16.14
C LYS A 72 -10.38 7.32 -15.94
N ASN A 73 -11.41 6.63 -15.45
CA ASN A 73 -12.73 7.21 -15.20
C ASN A 73 -12.87 7.58 -13.71
N LYS A 74 -13.84 8.46 -13.42
CA LYS A 74 -14.15 8.84 -12.05
C LYS A 74 -14.59 7.62 -11.23
N GLN A 75 -13.88 7.36 -10.14
CA GLN A 75 -14.26 6.35 -9.15
C GLN A 75 -15.43 6.85 -8.29
N PRO A 76 -16.24 5.96 -7.73
CA PRO A 76 -17.31 6.34 -6.79
C PRO A 76 -16.77 6.81 -5.41
N TRP A 77 -15.48 6.66 -5.14
CA TRP A 77 -14.80 7.09 -3.90
C TRP A 77 -13.43 7.67 -4.19
N ASP A 78 -12.84 8.35 -3.19
CA ASP A 78 -11.55 9.00 -3.30
C ASP A 78 -10.39 8.06 -2.92
N ASP A 79 -9.21 8.36 -3.45
CA ASP A 79 -7.96 7.67 -3.13
C ASP A 79 -7.16 8.50 -2.13
N ALA A 80 -6.95 7.96 -0.92
CA ALA A 80 -6.20 8.61 0.15
C ALA A 80 -4.76 8.95 -0.23
N VAL A 81 -4.13 8.13 -1.09
CA VAL A 81 -2.74 8.36 -1.54
C VAL A 81 -2.69 9.49 -2.56
N THR A 82 -3.58 9.51 -3.55
CA THR A 82 -3.64 10.62 -4.52
C THR A 82 -3.98 11.94 -3.84
N MET A 83 -4.88 11.94 -2.86
CA MET A 83 -5.16 13.13 -2.05
C MET A 83 -3.92 13.60 -1.30
N ALA A 84 -3.20 12.69 -0.64
CA ALA A 84 -1.98 13.03 0.10
C ALA A 84 -0.86 13.56 -0.81
N LEU A 85 -0.64 12.92 -1.96
CA LEU A 85 0.36 13.37 -2.94
C LEU A 85 0.01 14.73 -3.53
N THR A 86 -1.26 14.95 -3.87
CA THR A 86 -1.76 16.24 -4.40
C THR A 86 -1.61 17.34 -3.36
N PHE A 87 -2.01 17.08 -2.11
CA PHE A 87 -1.87 18.04 -1.00
C PHE A 87 -0.40 18.40 -0.74
N ALA A 88 0.50 17.42 -0.85
CA ALA A 88 1.93 17.60 -0.68
C ALA A 88 2.64 18.14 -1.94
N GLU A 89 1.91 18.45 -3.02
CA GLU A 89 2.46 18.89 -4.32
C GLU A 89 3.46 17.91 -4.93
N ILE A 90 3.25 16.61 -4.74
CA ILE A 90 4.11 15.54 -5.25
C ILE A 90 3.51 15.02 -6.56
N PRO A 91 4.25 15.10 -7.69
CA PRO A 91 3.74 14.66 -8.98
C PRO A 91 3.63 13.14 -9.07
N TYR A 92 2.59 12.66 -9.76
CA TYR A 92 2.38 11.26 -10.10
C TYR A 92 1.69 11.12 -11.46
N ASP A 93 1.85 9.97 -12.09
CA ASP A 93 1.14 9.59 -13.30
C ASP A 93 0.06 8.54 -12.97
N VAL A 94 -1.08 8.58 -13.68
CA VAL A 94 -2.11 7.54 -13.58
C VAL A 94 -1.85 6.49 -14.67
N VAL A 95 -1.76 5.24 -14.26
CA VAL A 95 -1.61 4.07 -15.13
C VAL A 95 -2.74 3.07 -14.86
N TYR A 96 -3.10 2.28 -15.85
CA TYR A 96 -4.08 1.21 -15.67
C TYR A 96 -3.68 -0.04 -16.46
N ASP A 97 -4.62 -0.94 -16.69
CA ASP A 97 -4.42 -2.24 -17.34
C ASP A 97 -3.60 -2.14 -18.64
N GLU A 98 -3.90 -1.14 -19.46
CA GLU A 98 -3.21 -0.93 -20.74
C GLU A 98 -1.73 -0.62 -20.57
N GLU A 99 -1.38 0.30 -19.67
CA GLU A 99 0.00 0.67 -19.41
C GLU A 99 0.79 -0.49 -18.77
N VAL A 100 0.14 -1.25 -17.89
CA VAL A 100 0.74 -2.42 -17.23
C VAL A 100 1.03 -3.52 -18.24
N LEU A 101 0.04 -3.90 -19.06
CA LEU A 101 0.19 -4.93 -20.08
C LEU A 101 1.10 -4.51 -21.23
N SER A 102 1.25 -3.20 -21.48
CA SER A 102 2.21 -2.63 -22.43
C SER A 102 3.64 -2.51 -21.85
N ASN A 103 3.88 -3.04 -20.65
CA ASN A 103 5.18 -3.05 -19.99
C ASN A 103 5.77 -1.64 -19.71
N LEU A 104 4.94 -0.69 -19.31
CA LEU A 104 5.39 0.67 -18.97
C LEU A 104 5.80 0.84 -17.50
N LEU A 105 5.49 -0.14 -16.62
CA LEU A 105 5.85 -0.07 -15.20
C LEU A 105 7.35 0.17 -14.92
N PRO A 106 8.32 -0.34 -15.72
CA PRO A 106 9.74 -0.07 -15.50
C PRO A 106 10.14 1.41 -15.59
N LEU A 107 9.27 2.28 -16.08
CA LEU A 107 9.48 3.74 -16.10
C LEU A 107 9.29 4.40 -14.73
N TYR A 108 8.73 3.66 -13.76
CA TYR A 108 8.36 4.15 -12.44
C TYR A 108 9.18 3.47 -11.34
N ASP A 109 9.40 4.20 -10.26
CA ASP A 109 10.06 3.70 -9.06
C ASP A 109 9.08 3.18 -8.01
N TRP A 110 7.87 3.74 -7.98
CA TRP A 110 6.77 3.39 -7.08
C TRP A 110 5.49 3.19 -7.86
N LEU A 111 4.85 2.03 -7.69
CA LEU A 111 3.49 1.74 -8.11
C LEU A 111 2.58 1.68 -6.87
N HIS A 112 1.49 2.46 -6.88
CA HIS A 112 0.45 2.41 -5.86
C HIS A 112 -0.78 1.68 -6.37
N LEU A 113 -1.32 0.76 -5.55
CA LEU A 113 -2.60 0.08 -5.76
C LEU A 113 -3.50 0.45 -4.58
N HIS A 114 -4.67 1.06 -4.85
CA HIS A 114 -5.53 1.51 -3.77
C HIS A 114 -6.56 0.44 -3.39
N HIS A 115 -7.72 0.43 -4.02
CA HIS A 115 -8.83 -0.48 -3.71
C HIS A 115 -9.24 -1.33 -4.93
N GLU A 116 -8.35 -1.51 -5.88
CA GLU A 116 -8.61 -2.27 -7.08
C GLU A 116 -8.79 -3.76 -6.79
N ASP A 117 -9.73 -4.36 -7.48
CA ASP A 117 -9.97 -5.80 -7.42
C ASP A 117 -9.14 -6.54 -8.48
N PHE A 118 -8.17 -7.30 -8.04
CA PHE A 118 -7.33 -8.14 -8.89
C PHE A 118 -7.90 -9.54 -9.13
N THR A 119 -9.07 -9.86 -8.55
CA THR A 119 -9.73 -11.16 -8.80
C THR A 119 -10.66 -11.14 -10.01
N GLY A 120 -11.09 -9.95 -10.45
CA GLY A 120 -12.07 -9.80 -11.54
C GLY A 120 -13.52 -9.98 -11.09
N GLN A 121 -13.80 -9.80 -9.80
CA GLN A 121 -15.15 -9.86 -9.23
C GLN A 121 -15.80 -8.47 -9.07
N TYR A 122 -15.26 -7.46 -9.77
CA TYR A 122 -15.76 -6.07 -9.76
C TYR A 122 -15.93 -5.49 -8.36
N GLY A 123 -14.92 -5.66 -7.50
CA GLY A 123 -14.88 -5.16 -6.13
C GLY A 123 -15.85 -5.86 -5.17
N LYS A 124 -16.42 -7.01 -5.54
CA LYS A 124 -17.44 -7.73 -4.75
C LYS A 124 -18.71 -6.91 -4.50
N PHE A 125 -18.97 -5.92 -5.33
CA PHE A 125 -20.14 -5.04 -5.20
C PHE A 125 -21.43 -5.63 -5.76
N TYR A 126 -21.42 -6.83 -6.33
CA TYR A 126 -22.55 -7.48 -6.99
C TYR A 126 -23.82 -7.47 -6.12
N ARG A 127 -23.70 -7.90 -4.86
CA ARG A 127 -24.86 -7.99 -3.93
C ARG A 127 -25.69 -6.71 -3.88
N ASN A 128 -25.05 -5.57 -3.74
CA ASN A 128 -25.73 -4.31 -3.46
C ASN A 128 -25.88 -3.43 -4.71
N TYR A 129 -25.07 -3.62 -5.73
CA TYR A 129 -24.93 -2.67 -6.83
C TYR A 129 -25.07 -3.26 -8.24
N HIS A 130 -25.38 -4.56 -8.40
CA HIS A 130 -25.44 -5.20 -9.74
C HIS A 130 -26.40 -4.50 -10.72
N ASN A 131 -27.39 -3.74 -10.25
CA ASN A 131 -28.32 -2.95 -11.06
C ASN A 131 -27.97 -1.45 -11.08
N ALA A 132 -26.91 -1.00 -10.37
CA ALA A 132 -26.54 0.40 -10.36
C ALA A 132 -25.90 0.80 -11.72
N PRO A 133 -26.27 1.95 -12.30
CA PRO A 133 -25.73 2.37 -13.60
C PRO A 133 -24.21 2.42 -13.64
N TRP A 134 -23.55 2.94 -12.60
CA TRP A 134 -22.12 3.01 -12.49
C TRP A 134 -21.46 1.62 -12.48
N TYR A 135 -22.08 0.63 -11.81
CA TYR A 135 -21.53 -0.74 -11.75
C TYR A 135 -21.62 -1.42 -13.12
N ILE A 136 -22.76 -1.26 -13.83
CA ILE A 136 -22.95 -1.81 -15.16
C ILE A 136 -21.97 -1.20 -16.16
N GLU A 137 -21.77 0.12 -16.07
CA GLU A 137 -20.81 0.82 -16.93
C GLU A 137 -19.38 0.37 -16.65
N GLN A 138 -18.97 0.30 -15.39
CA GLN A 138 -17.63 -0.14 -14.99
C GLN A 138 -17.38 -1.59 -15.44
N LYS A 139 -18.33 -2.50 -15.21
CA LYS A 139 -18.26 -3.89 -15.71
C LYS A 139 -18.01 -3.93 -17.20
N SER A 140 -18.80 -3.18 -17.98
CA SER A 140 -18.66 -3.12 -19.45
C SER A 140 -17.28 -2.60 -19.87
N GLN A 141 -16.74 -1.60 -19.17
CA GLN A 141 -15.42 -1.04 -19.47
C GLN A 141 -14.31 -2.07 -19.22
N PHE A 142 -14.35 -2.80 -18.10
CA PHE A 142 -13.39 -3.84 -17.77
C PHE A 142 -13.46 -5.03 -18.76
N GLU A 143 -14.65 -5.48 -19.11
CA GLU A 143 -14.84 -6.53 -20.12
C GLU A 143 -14.31 -6.10 -21.49
N ASN A 144 -14.48 -4.85 -21.88
CA ASN A 144 -13.95 -4.32 -23.13
C ASN A 144 -12.41 -4.25 -23.11
N MET A 145 -11.82 -3.94 -21.95
CA MET A 145 -10.37 -3.92 -21.78
C MET A 145 -9.80 -5.34 -21.90
N ALA A 146 -10.39 -6.32 -21.21
CA ALA A 146 -9.99 -7.72 -21.33
C ALA A 146 -10.05 -8.20 -22.79
N LYS A 147 -11.13 -7.90 -23.52
CA LYS A 147 -11.28 -8.21 -24.94
C LYS A 147 -10.22 -7.55 -25.82
N LYS A 148 -9.87 -6.28 -25.53
CA LYS A 148 -8.82 -5.53 -26.25
C LYS A 148 -7.48 -6.24 -26.19
N PHE A 149 -7.16 -6.88 -25.08
CA PHE A 149 -5.95 -7.68 -24.91
C PHE A 149 -6.10 -9.16 -25.23
N GLY A 150 -7.23 -9.56 -25.82
CA GLY A 150 -7.49 -10.96 -26.21
C GLY A 150 -7.69 -11.91 -25.05
N MET A 151 -8.03 -11.38 -23.87
CA MET A 151 -8.32 -12.19 -22.68
C MET A 151 -9.78 -12.65 -22.68
N PRO A 152 -10.07 -13.88 -22.22
CA PRO A 152 -11.43 -14.43 -22.25
C PRO A 152 -12.35 -13.78 -21.18
N SER A 153 -11.78 -13.26 -20.09
CA SER A 153 -12.51 -12.64 -19.00
C SER A 153 -11.66 -11.58 -18.28
N VAL A 154 -12.30 -10.74 -17.48
CA VAL A 154 -11.61 -9.80 -16.58
C VAL A 154 -10.77 -10.55 -15.54
N HIS A 155 -11.22 -11.72 -15.08
CA HIS A 155 -10.46 -12.57 -14.17
C HIS A 155 -9.09 -12.97 -14.78
N GLU A 156 -9.07 -13.43 -16.04
CA GLU A 156 -7.82 -13.79 -16.71
C GLU A 156 -6.92 -12.57 -16.97
N GLU A 157 -7.51 -11.43 -17.30
CA GLU A 157 -6.77 -10.18 -17.47
C GLU A 157 -6.11 -9.77 -16.15
N LYS A 158 -6.84 -9.75 -15.04
CA LYS A 158 -6.30 -9.36 -13.74
C LYS A 158 -5.20 -10.31 -13.23
N LYS A 159 -5.27 -11.60 -13.55
CA LYS A 159 -4.15 -12.52 -13.31
C LYS A 159 -2.91 -12.16 -14.12
N ALA A 160 -3.07 -11.78 -15.39
CA ALA A 160 -1.95 -11.32 -16.22
C ALA A 160 -1.33 -10.01 -15.70
N ILE A 161 -2.15 -9.06 -15.27
CA ILE A 161 -1.73 -7.81 -14.64
C ILE A 161 -0.98 -8.09 -13.34
N SER A 162 -1.51 -8.96 -12.49
CA SER A 162 -0.87 -9.32 -11.22
C SER A 162 0.53 -9.92 -11.44
N ARG A 163 0.71 -10.77 -12.47
CA ARG A 163 2.02 -11.28 -12.87
C ARG A 163 2.96 -10.18 -13.36
N ALA A 164 2.46 -9.23 -14.15
CA ALA A 164 3.26 -8.11 -14.65
C ALA A 164 3.75 -7.22 -13.49
N ILE A 165 2.88 -6.92 -12.53
CA ILE A 165 3.23 -6.16 -11.31
C ILE A 165 4.25 -6.94 -10.47
N LYS A 166 4.07 -8.26 -10.30
CA LYS A 166 5.03 -9.10 -9.58
C LYS A 166 6.43 -9.06 -10.22
N ASN A 167 6.49 -9.10 -11.56
CA ASN A 167 7.72 -8.97 -12.31
C ASN A 167 8.37 -7.59 -12.12
N TYR A 168 7.57 -6.52 -12.12
CA TYR A 168 8.04 -5.17 -11.85
C TYR A 168 8.71 -5.08 -10.47
N ILE A 169 8.07 -5.61 -9.41
CA ILE A 169 8.67 -5.66 -8.06
C ILE A 169 9.97 -6.46 -8.09
N SER A 170 9.95 -7.67 -8.66
CA SER A 170 11.14 -8.54 -8.70
C SER A 170 12.34 -7.88 -9.38
N ASN A 171 12.11 -6.99 -10.34
CA ASN A 171 13.14 -6.24 -11.06
C ASN A 171 13.62 -4.97 -10.36
N GLY A 172 13.04 -4.59 -9.22
CA GLY A 172 13.51 -3.46 -8.40
C GLY A 172 12.48 -2.37 -8.15
N GLY A 173 11.24 -2.54 -8.63
CA GLY A 173 10.14 -1.63 -8.34
C GLY A 173 9.69 -1.68 -6.88
N PHE A 174 9.11 -0.62 -6.40
CA PHE A 174 8.42 -0.55 -5.10
C PHE A 174 6.91 -0.57 -5.31
N LEU A 175 6.22 -1.48 -4.64
CA LEU A 175 4.76 -1.57 -4.63
C LEU A 175 4.22 -1.09 -3.28
N PHE A 176 3.23 -0.20 -3.29
CA PHE A 176 2.40 0.11 -2.14
C PHE A 176 0.94 -0.23 -2.47
N ALA A 177 0.35 -1.14 -1.71
CA ALA A 177 -1.04 -1.55 -1.87
C ALA A 177 -1.85 -1.28 -0.60
N MET A 178 -3.09 -0.82 -0.79
CA MET A 178 -4.02 -0.54 0.30
C MET A 178 -5.36 -1.26 0.09
N CYS A 179 -6.11 -1.40 1.16
CA CYS A 179 -7.48 -1.90 1.15
C CYS A 179 -7.60 -3.24 0.40
N SER A 180 -8.65 -3.41 -0.40
CA SER A 180 -8.91 -4.64 -1.17
C SER A 180 -7.86 -4.97 -2.23
N ALA A 181 -7.01 -4.01 -2.63
CA ALA A 181 -5.91 -4.29 -3.54
C ALA A 181 -4.80 -5.15 -2.91
N THR A 182 -4.80 -5.34 -1.60
CA THR A 182 -3.80 -6.15 -0.89
C THR A 182 -4.09 -7.65 -0.99
N ASP A 183 -5.23 -8.08 -0.48
CA ASP A 183 -5.63 -9.48 -0.48
C ASP A 183 -6.08 -9.96 -1.85
N SER A 184 -6.84 -9.16 -2.61
CA SER A 184 -7.27 -9.52 -3.97
C SER A 184 -6.08 -9.76 -4.92
N TYR A 185 -5.01 -8.98 -4.77
CA TYR A 185 -3.77 -9.17 -5.53
C TYR A 185 -3.08 -10.51 -5.19
N ASP A 186 -2.93 -10.84 -3.94
CA ASP A 186 -2.35 -12.13 -3.50
C ASP A 186 -3.25 -13.32 -3.87
N ILE A 187 -4.57 -13.14 -3.83
CA ILE A 187 -5.54 -14.13 -4.31
C ILE A 187 -5.36 -14.37 -5.80
N ALA A 188 -5.28 -13.31 -6.62
CA ALA A 188 -5.08 -13.43 -8.06
C ALA A 188 -3.79 -14.17 -8.43
N LEU A 189 -2.69 -13.90 -7.71
CA LEU A 189 -1.44 -14.64 -7.87
C LEU A 189 -1.58 -16.13 -7.51
N SER A 190 -2.35 -16.45 -6.47
CA SER A 190 -2.57 -17.84 -6.03
C SER A 190 -3.51 -18.63 -6.95
N LEU A 191 -4.31 -17.92 -7.76
CA LEU A 191 -5.26 -18.47 -8.72
C LEU A 191 -4.67 -18.61 -10.14
N GLU A 192 -3.36 -18.51 -10.32
CA GLU A 192 -2.72 -18.40 -11.64
C GLU A 192 -3.25 -19.39 -12.70
N ASN A 193 -3.52 -20.64 -12.30
CA ASN A 193 -3.92 -21.73 -13.21
C ASN A 193 -5.32 -22.28 -12.93
N ILE A 194 -6.14 -21.59 -12.15
CA ILE A 194 -7.46 -22.04 -11.73
C ILE A 194 -8.49 -20.92 -11.85
N ASP A 195 -9.73 -21.31 -12.08
CA ASP A 195 -10.88 -20.42 -12.06
C ASP A 195 -11.43 -20.31 -10.62
N GLY A 196 -11.26 -19.16 -10.03
CA GLY A 196 -11.64 -18.86 -8.64
C GLY A 196 -12.83 -17.96 -8.48
N VAL A 197 -13.52 -17.58 -9.57
CA VAL A 197 -14.62 -16.63 -9.51
C VAL A 197 -15.95 -17.27 -9.90
N HIS A 198 -17.05 -16.76 -9.36
CA HIS A 198 -18.37 -17.27 -9.65
C HIS A 198 -18.80 -16.90 -11.09
N SER A 199 -19.52 -17.80 -11.76
CA SER A 199 -19.97 -17.62 -13.15
C SER A 199 -20.77 -16.35 -13.43
N VAL A 200 -21.31 -15.68 -12.43
CA VAL A 200 -21.96 -14.37 -12.59
C VAL A 200 -20.99 -13.27 -13.04
N PHE A 201 -19.70 -13.46 -12.79
CA PHE A 201 -18.65 -12.49 -13.13
C PHE A 201 -18.02 -12.76 -14.50
N ASP A 202 -17.75 -14.04 -14.84
CA ASP A 202 -16.98 -14.39 -16.03
C ASP A 202 -17.68 -15.40 -16.96
N GLY A 203 -18.83 -15.96 -16.55
CA GLY A 203 -19.62 -16.92 -17.33
C GLY A 203 -19.16 -18.37 -17.20
N THR A 204 -18.08 -18.65 -16.45
CA THR A 204 -17.55 -20.00 -16.23
C THR A 204 -17.77 -20.47 -14.78
N PRO A 205 -17.92 -21.78 -14.52
CA PRO A 205 -18.08 -22.25 -13.15
C PRO A 205 -16.75 -22.25 -12.40
N VAL A 206 -16.81 -21.96 -11.11
CA VAL A 206 -15.67 -22.08 -10.20
C VAL A 206 -15.07 -23.49 -10.28
N ASP A 207 -13.77 -23.59 -10.30
CA ASP A 207 -13.05 -24.88 -10.27
C ASP A 207 -13.40 -25.72 -9.05
N ASN A 208 -13.62 -27.01 -9.25
CA ASN A 208 -13.91 -27.95 -8.16
C ASN A 208 -12.72 -28.03 -7.18
N ASN A 209 -13.03 -28.08 -5.87
CA ASN A 209 -12.03 -28.20 -4.79
C ASN A 209 -10.99 -27.08 -4.79
N ILE A 210 -11.42 -25.86 -5.08
CA ILE A 210 -10.56 -24.71 -5.25
C ILE A 210 -9.60 -24.50 -4.07
N SER A 211 -10.06 -24.69 -2.84
CA SER A 211 -9.21 -24.52 -1.63
C SER A 211 -7.97 -25.40 -1.62
N ASN A 212 -8.00 -26.56 -2.30
CA ASN A 212 -6.85 -27.47 -2.39
C ASN A 212 -5.95 -27.18 -3.60
N LYS A 213 -6.36 -26.27 -4.47
CA LYS A 213 -5.64 -25.93 -5.70
C LYS A 213 -4.88 -24.60 -5.62
N LEU A 214 -5.15 -23.77 -4.61
CA LEU A 214 -4.48 -22.50 -4.43
C LEU A 214 -2.97 -22.69 -4.27
N ASP A 215 -2.19 -21.99 -5.10
CA ASP A 215 -0.72 -22.04 -5.02
C ASP A 215 -0.20 -20.84 -4.20
N TYR A 216 -0.13 -21.02 -2.90
CA TYR A 216 0.39 -19.98 -2.00
C TYR A 216 1.87 -19.64 -2.20
N SER A 217 2.63 -20.45 -2.97
CA SER A 217 4.00 -20.09 -3.32
C SER A 217 4.07 -18.88 -4.25
N LYS A 218 2.99 -18.60 -4.94
CA LYS A 218 2.85 -17.48 -5.87
C LYS A 218 2.47 -16.16 -5.20
N SER A 219 1.71 -16.18 -4.10
CA SER A 219 1.35 -14.99 -3.34
C SER A 219 2.58 -14.32 -2.72
N LEU A 220 2.50 -13.03 -2.43
CA LEU A 220 3.58 -12.28 -1.80
C LEU A 220 3.56 -12.42 -0.26
N VAL A 221 2.41 -12.18 0.34
CA VAL A 221 2.24 -11.96 1.79
C VAL A 221 1.53 -13.12 2.46
N PHE A 222 0.42 -13.61 1.86
CA PHE A 222 -0.52 -14.49 2.56
C PHE A 222 -0.40 -15.96 2.14
N LYS A 223 -0.77 -16.84 3.04
CA LYS A 223 -0.82 -18.29 2.85
C LYS A 223 -1.99 -18.91 3.63
N ASP A 224 -2.35 -20.12 3.26
CA ASP A 224 -3.33 -20.96 3.98
C ASP A 224 -4.74 -20.34 4.11
N PHE A 225 -5.04 -19.31 3.31
CA PHE A 225 -6.32 -18.64 3.29
C PHE A 225 -7.37 -19.39 2.46
N LYS A 226 -8.64 -19.08 2.75
CA LYS A 226 -9.80 -19.61 2.01
C LYS A 226 -10.48 -18.45 1.28
N ILE A 227 -10.72 -18.62 -0.02
CA ILE A 227 -11.44 -17.62 -0.81
C ILE A 227 -12.96 -17.82 -0.68
N TYR A 228 -13.69 -16.72 -0.73
CA TYR A 228 -15.15 -16.71 -0.76
C TYR A 228 -15.64 -16.48 -2.19
N THR A 229 -16.15 -17.55 -2.81
CA THR A 229 -16.62 -17.53 -4.20
C THR A 229 -18.07 -17.08 -4.37
N ASP A 230 -18.85 -17.04 -3.27
CA ASP A 230 -20.23 -16.58 -3.27
C ASP A 230 -20.27 -15.07 -3.61
N PRO A 231 -20.97 -14.64 -4.69
CA PRO A 231 -21.07 -13.23 -5.06
C PRO A 231 -21.88 -12.38 -4.05
N MET A 232 -22.60 -13.03 -3.12
CA MET A 232 -23.37 -12.36 -2.07
C MET A 232 -22.52 -12.06 -0.82
N ILE A 233 -21.30 -12.57 -0.72
CA ILE A 233 -20.33 -12.26 0.32
C ILE A 233 -19.44 -11.12 -0.16
N TYR A 234 -19.24 -10.10 0.70
CA TYR A 234 -18.49 -8.89 0.35
C TYR A 234 -16.97 -9.09 0.43
N GLU A 235 -16.51 -9.86 1.40
CA GLU A 235 -15.10 -10.15 1.59
C GLU A 235 -14.57 -11.10 0.48
N PHE A 236 -13.29 -10.97 0.12
CA PHE A 236 -12.64 -11.87 -0.84
C PHE A 236 -12.24 -13.20 -0.21
N SER A 237 -11.81 -13.16 1.05
CA SER A 237 -11.27 -14.33 1.76
C SER A 237 -11.28 -14.12 3.27
N ASP A 238 -10.77 -15.11 4.01
CA ASP A 238 -10.49 -15.01 5.45
C ASP A 238 -9.14 -14.36 5.78
N ILE A 239 -8.46 -13.79 4.81
CA ILE A 239 -7.32 -12.88 5.03
C ILE A 239 -7.79 -11.64 5.78
N ASP A 240 -8.94 -11.07 5.39
CA ASP A 240 -9.50 -9.88 6.05
C ASP A 240 -9.86 -10.20 7.50
N TYR A 241 -9.50 -9.29 8.39
CA TYR A 241 -9.71 -9.49 9.82
C TYR A 241 -10.71 -8.48 10.37
N PRO A 242 -11.64 -8.95 11.17
CA PRO A 242 -11.98 -10.34 11.41
C PRO A 242 -12.78 -10.91 10.24
N PRO A 243 -12.55 -12.19 9.88
CA PRO A 243 -13.33 -12.83 8.83
C PRO A 243 -14.82 -12.84 9.21
N SER A 244 -15.70 -12.62 8.28
CA SER A 244 -17.14 -12.47 8.48
C SER A 244 -17.60 -11.19 9.22
N HIS A 245 -16.77 -10.18 9.29
CA HIS A 245 -17.15 -8.91 9.87
C HIS A 245 -17.73 -7.96 8.83
N ASN A 246 -18.84 -7.36 9.21
CA ASN A 246 -19.29 -6.15 8.56
C ASN A 246 -18.36 -5.00 9.04
N PRO A 247 -17.53 -4.38 8.18
CA PRO A 247 -16.64 -3.30 8.59
C PRO A 247 -17.38 -2.12 9.22
N VAL A 248 -18.66 -1.97 8.93
CA VAL A 248 -19.52 -0.93 9.50
C VAL A 248 -19.81 -1.14 11.00
N THR A 249 -19.56 -2.33 11.55
CA THR A 249 -19.83 -2.61 12.99
C THR A 249 -18.67 -2.24 13.91
N ARG A 250 -17.50 -1.92 13.39
CA ARG A 250 -16.42 -1.34 14.18
C ARG A 250 -16.64 0.16 14.30
N GLY A 251 -16.84 0.65 15.51
CA GLY A 251 -16.71 2.08 15.76
C GLY A 251 -15.28 2.53 15.49
N ALA A 252 -15.13 3.64 14.79
CA ALA A 252 -13.85 4.30 14.55
C ALA A 252 -13.01 4.46 15.84
N GLU A 253 -13.68 4.56 16.96
CA GLU A 253 -13.09 4.78 18.28
C GLU A 253 -12.38 3.53 18.85
N ALA A 254 -12.64 2.36 18.29
CA ALA A 254 -12.09 1.09 18.77
C ALA A 254 -10.97 0.54 17.85
N ASP A 255 -10.76 1.14 16.68
CA ASP A 255 -9.80 0.64 15.69
C ASP A 255 -8.48 1.44 15.76
N TYR A 256 -7.54 0.93 16.56
CA TYR A 256 -6.19 1.45 16.69
C TYR A 256 -5.18 0.34 16.44
N PHE A 257 -3.99 0.71 15.98
CA PHE A 257 -2.86 -0.19 15.89
C PHE A 257 -1.58 0.47 16.39
N SER A 258 -0.66 -0.35 16.87
CA SER A 258 0.65 0.08 17.32
C SER A 258 1.68 -0.16 16.23
N LEU A 259 2.53 0.83 16.00
CA LEU A 259 3.74 0.63 15.21
C LEU A 259 4.73 -0.21 16.03
N PHE A 260 5.47 -1.06 15.34
CA PHE A 260 6.48 -1.90 15.97
C PHE A 260 7.56 -1.06 16.68
N GLU A 261 8.26 -1.70 17.63
CA GLU A 261 9.36 -1.08 18.35
C GLU A 261 10.64 -1.19 17.50
N PHE A 262 11.19 -0.05 17.11
CA PHE A 262 12.24 0.09 16.13
C PHE A 262 13.65 0.02 16.72
N SER A 263 14.57 -0.65 16.01
CA SER A 263 16.01 -0.63 16.32
C SER A 263 16.86 -0.29 15.08
N ALA A 264 17.54 0.83 15.09
CA ALA A 264 18.40 1.25 13.99
C ALA A 264 19.57 0.29 13.71
N LYS A 265 20.02 -0.47 14.72
CA LYS A 265 21.13 -1.43 14.58
C LYS A 265 20.72 -2.69 13.84
N TYR A 266 19.55 -3.24 14.18
CA TYR A 266 19.16 -4.60 13.79
C TYR A 266 18.09 -4.64 12.72
N ASP A 267 17.30 -3.58 12.60
CA ASP A 267 16.20 -3.54 11.66
C ASP A 267 16.63 -3.20 10.23
N PRO A 268 15.90 -3.67 9.21
CA PRO A 268 16.13 -3.26 7.83
C PRO A 268 15.75 -1.78 7.62
N VAL A 269 16.27 -1.17 6.56
CA VAL A 269 15.97 0.23 6.20
C VAL A 269 14.48 0.58 6.18
N PRO A 270 13.58 -0.27 5.63
CA PRO A 270 12.15 0.05 5.61
C PRO A 270 11.57 0.37 6.99
N THR A 271 11.98 -0.36 8.03
CA THR A 271 11.49 -0.12 9.39
C THR A 271 11.89 1.26 9.91
N MET A 272 13.08 1.74 9.54
CA MET A 272 13.54 3.09 9.86
C MET A 272 12.67 4.17 9.20
N LEU A 273 12.20 3.91 7.99
CA LEU A 273 11.41 4.86 7.19
C LEU A 273 9.94 4.95 7.64
N THR A 274 9.48 3.95 8.41
CA THR A 274 8.12 3.88 8.94
C THR A 274 7.88 4.81 10.14
N GLN A 275 8.91 5.45 10.67
CA GLN A 275 8.80 6.27 11.88
C GLN A 275 7.74 7.35 11.77
N ASN A 276 6.93 7.44 12.84
CA ASN A 276 5.87 8.40 12.99
C ASN A 276 6.09 9.28 14.25
N HIS A 277 5.35 10.37 14.35
CA HIS A 277 5.38 11.24 15.53
C HIS A 277 4.62 10.66 16.74
N VAL A 278 3.82 9.60 16.50
CA VAL A 278 3.13 8.84 17.54
C VAL A 278 3.31 7.32 17.28
N PRO A 279 3.41 6.49 18.32
CA PRO A 279 3.55 5.04 18.16
C PRO A 279 2.21 4.34 17.97
N ILE A 280 1.09 4.95 18.34
CA ILE A 280 -0.26 4.41 18.19
C ILE A 280 -0.97 5.23 17.12
N VAL A 281 -1.50 4.56 16.13
CA VAL A 281 -2.17 5.15 14.98
C VAL A 281 -3.61 4.68 14.97
N LYS A 282 -4.53 5.58 14.67
CA LYS A 282 -5.93 5.27 14.44
C LYS A 282 -6.04 4.39 13.21
N GLY A 283 -6.86 3.33 13.28
CA GLY A 283 -7.03 2.39 12.20
C GLY A 283 -7.73 3.01 10.99
N PHE A 284 -7.52 2.41 9.84
CA PHE A 284 -8.16 2.80 8.60
C PHE A 284 -9.27 1.81 8.31
N MET A 285 -10.47 2.30 8.07
CA MET A 285 -11.58 1.45 7.63
C MET A 285 -11.49 1.20 6.13
N GLY A 286 -12.09 0.11 5.65
CA GLY A 286 -12.10 -0.23 4.25
C GLY A 286 -12.66 -1.62 4.00
N GLN A 287 -12.71 -2.06 2.76
CA GLN A 287 -13.16 -3.40 2.40
C GLN A 287 -12.27 -4.46 3.04
N THR A 288 -10.95 -4.27 2.98
CA THR A 288 -9.97 -5.05 3.74
C THR A 288 -9.38 -4.15 4.83
N THR A 289 -10.00 -4.19 6.00
CA THR A 289 -9.68 -3.31 7.13
C THR A 289 -8.35 -3.68 7.80
N GLY A 290 -8.01 -4.95 7.81
CA GLY A 290 -6.77 -5.48 8.36
C GLY A 290 -6.58 -6.94 7.98
N PHE A 291 -5.48 -7.52 8.39
CA PHE A 291 -5.06 -8.86 7.97
C PHE A 291 -5.04 -9.82 9.14
N ASN A 292 -5.47 -11.05 8.90
CA ASN A 292 -5.36 -12.14 9.86
C ASN A 292 -3.90 -12.57 10.02
N LYS A 293 -3.33 -12.34 11.19
CA LYS A 293 -1.92 -12.62 11.51
C LYS A 293 -1.50 -14.08 11.19
N LYS A 294 -2.42 -15.02 11.32
CA LYS A 294 -2.18 -16.47 11.05
C LYS A 294 -1.93 -16.76 9.57
N MET A 295 -2.44 -15.92 8.69
CA MET A 295 -2.30 -16.07 7.25
C MET A 295 -1.01 -15.44 6.69
N ILE A 296 -0.25 -14.70 7.51
CA ILE A 296 0.96 -14.01 7.07
C ILE A 296 2.13 -14.96 6.99
N LYS A 297 2.89 -14.92 5.90
CA LYS A 297 4.12 -15.71 5.72
C LYS A 297 5.23 -15.25 6.66
N ASN A 298 6.05 -16.18 7.14
CA ASN A 298 7.05 -15.93 8.17
C ASN A 298 8.17 -14.93 7.80
N HIS A 299 8.39 -14.67 6.50
CA HIS A 299 9.42 -13.74 6.03
C HIS A 299 8.92 -12.29 5.93
N ILE A 300 7.65 -12.05 6.18
CA ILE A 300 7.03 -10.72 6.13
C ILE A 300 7.32 -9.97 7.42
N ILE A 301 7.67 -8.70 7.29
CA ILE A 301 7.91 -7.79 8.41
C ILE A 301 6.57 -7.16 8.78
N ILE A 302 6.12 -7.39 10.01
CA ILE A 302 4.96 -6.72 10.59
C ILE A 302 5.42 -5.37 11.14
N MET A 303 4.94 -4.29 10.55
CA MET A 303 5.28 -2.91 10.92
C MET A 303 4.21 -2.22 11.75
N GLY A 304 3.00 -2.77 11.77
CA GLY A 304 1.91 -2.27 12.59
C GLY A 304 0.86 -3.33 12.83
N GLU A 305 0.47 -3.51 14.08
CA GLU A 305 -0.53 -4.50 14.49
C GLU A 305 -1.34 -4.03 15.71
N ASP A 306 -2.50 -4.62 15.93
CA ASP A 306 -3.23 -4.48 17.17
C ASP A 306 -2.71 -5.53 18.18
N PRO A 307 -2.06 -5.11 19.28
CA PRO A 307 -1.49 -6.05 20.24
C PRO A 307 -2.55 -6.83 21.04
N ALA A 308 -3.81 -6.40 21.02
CA ALA A 308 -4.91 -7.03 21.74
C ALA A 308 -5.66 -8.10 20.89
N SER A 309 -5.32 -8.21 19.60
CA SER A 309 -5.99 -9.12 18.67
C SER A 309 -5.00 -9.76 17.68
N ASP A 310 -5.49 -10.68 16.85
CA ASP A 310 -4.72 -11.27 15.75
C ASP A 310 -4.75 -10.36 14.47
N GLN A 311 -5.05 -9.08 14.62
CA GLN A 311 -5.14 -8.14 13.49
C GLN A 311 -3.79 -7.47 13.21
N VAL A 312 -3.38 -7.53 11.96
CA VAL A 312 -2.22 -6.78 11.45
C VAL A 312 -2.70 -5.73 10.44
N LYS A 313 -2.10 -4.54 10.48
CA LYS A 313 -2.48 -3.42 9.63
C LYS A 313 -1.44 -3.03 8.59
N TYR A 314 -0.15 -3.22 8.91
CA TYR A 314 0.93 -2.69 8.12
C TYR A 314 2.05 -3.72 7.97
N LEU A 315 2.34 -4.08 6.72
CA LEU A 315 3.23 -5.18 6.35
C LEU A 315 4.27 -4.71 5.33
N HIS A 316 5.46 -5.26 5.40
CA HIS A 316 6.51 -5.04 4.42
C HIS A 316 7.21 -6.33 4.01
N GLY A 317 7.54 -6.47 2.73
CA GLY A 317 8.26 -7.60 2.20
C GLY A 317 9.24 -7.24 1.08
N ASN A 318 10.07 -8.21 0.72
CA ASN A 318 11.03 -8.10 -0.37
C ASN A 318 10.75 -9.17 -1.42
N LEU A 319 10.92 -8.82 -2.69
CA LEU A 319 10.85 -9.77 -3.80
C LEU A 319 11.93 -9.44 -4.83
N GLY A 320 12.89 -10.33 -5.03
CA GLY A 320 13.99 -10.11 -5.94
C GLY A 320 14.80 -8.85 -5.55
N LYS A 321 14.82 -7.86 -6.43
CA LYS A 321 15.52 -6.58 -6.19
C LYS A 321 14.63 -5.50 -5.57
N GLY A 322 13.32 -5.67 -5.62
CA GLY A 322 12.33 -4.70 -5.16
C GLY A 322 11.68 -5.05 -3.83
N THR A 323 10.78 -4.20 -3.43
CA THR A 323 10.09 -4.29 -2.15
C THR A 323 8.62 -3.93 -2.29
N TYR A 324 7.83 -4.33 -1.31
CA TYR A 324 6.41 -4.01 -1.29
C TYR A 324 5.91 -3.77 0.14
N THR A 325 4.87 -2.97 0.23
CA THR A 325 4.19 -2.63 1.48
C THR A 325 2.69 -2.80 1.30
N PHE A 326 2.05 -3.51 2.23
CA PHE A 326 0.60 -3.69 2.28
C PHE A 326 0.03 -2.99 3.51
N TYR A 327 -1.03 -2.24 3.30
CA TYR A 327 -1.71 -1.49 4.34
C TYR A 327 -3.20 -1.87 4.38
N GLY A 328 -3.69 -2.30 5.54
CA GLY A 328 -5.12 -2.57 5.75
C GLY A 328 -5.90 -1.27 5.94
N GLY A 329 -7.01 -1.14 5.24
CA GLY A 329 -7.89 0.02 5.29
C GLY A 329 -7.71 1.02 4.17
N HIS A 330 -8.49 2.09 4.19
CA HIS A 330 -8.69 3.00 3.08
C HIS A 330 -8.21 4.42 3.39
N ASP A 331 -8.98 5.19 4.17
CA ASP A 331 -8.65 6.56 4.52
C ASP A 331 -8.42 6.72 6.02
N PRO A 332 -7.27 7.30 6.45
CA PRO A 332 -6.95 7.46 7.86
C PRO A 332 -7.91 8.33 8.66
N GLU A 333 -8.61 9.25 8.00
CA GLU A 333 -9.45 10.26 8.65
C GLU A 333 -10.92 10.17 8.25
N ASP A 334 -11.27 9.26 7.33
CA ASP A 334 -12.64 8.95 6.94
C ASP A 334 -13.05 7.53 7.35
N TYR A 335 -13.73 7.44 8.49
CA TYR A 335 -14.14 6.15 9.06
C TYR A 335 -15.42 5.57 8.48
N GLN A 336 -16.23 6.39 7.83
CA GLN A 336 -17.53 5.98 7.33
C GLN A 336 -17.59 6.03 5.81
N HIS A 337 -16.46 5.95 5.16
CA HIS A 337 -16.29 6.07 3.73
C HIS A 337 -17.42 5.35 2.94
N PHE A 338 -18.43 6.11 2.54
CA PHE A 338 -19.53 5.62 1.71
C PHE A 338 -19.37 6.07 0.27
N VAL A 339 -19.91 5.27 -0.65
CA VAL A 339 -19.96 5.65 -2.07
C VAL A 339 -20.69 7.00 -2.23
N GLY A 340 -19.96 8.01 -2.71
CA GLY A 340 -20.48 9.35 -2.95
C GLY A 340 -20.26 10.35 -1.82
N ASP A 341 -19.55 9.98 -0.75
CA ASP A 341 -19.11 10.92 0.26
C ASP A 341 -18.16 11.96 -0.33
N PRO A 342 -18.12 13.19 0.21
CA PRO A 342 -17.15 14.17 -0.21
C PRO A 342 -15.73 13.74 0.20
N PRO A 343 -14.70 14.13 -0.58
CA PRO A 343 -13.32 13.80 -0.24
C PRO A 343 -12.90 14.40 1.09
N THR A 344 -12.01 13.71 1.81
CA THR A 344 -11.42 14.22 3.05
C THR A 344 -10.66 15.52 2.81
N ASP A 345 -10.97 16.55 3.59
CA ASP A 345 -10.23 17.80 3.57
C ASP A 345 -8.94 17.70 4.39
N LEU A 346 -7.83 17.41 3.72
CA LEU A 346 -6.51 17.25 4.33
C LEU A 346 -5.99 18.52 5.04
N SER A 347 -6.54 19.68 4.73
CA SER A 347 -6.16 20.93 5.42
C SER A 347 -6.57 20.91 6.90
N LEU A 348 -7.57 20.12 7.25
CA LEU A 348 -8.03 19.90 8.62
C LEU A 348 -7.21 18.84 9.36
N HIS A 349 -6.46 18.00 8.63
CA HIS A 349 -5.75 16.82 9.15
C HIS A 349 -4.23 16.87 8.95
N ARG A 350 -3.64 18.06 8.98
CA ARG A 350 -2.19 18.29 8.72
C ARG A 350 -1.23 17.49 9.60
N ASN A 351 -1.69 17.05 10.76
CA ASN A 351 -0.92 16.27 11.73
C ASN A 351 -1.38 14.80 11.79
N SER A 352 -2.15 14.33 10.82
CA SER A 352 -2.62 12.95 10.79
C SER A 352 -1.45 11.97 10.76
N PRO A 353 -1.34 11.06 11.74
CA PRO A 353 -0.32 10.04 11.73
C PRO A 353 -0.54 9.02 10.61
N GLY A 354 -1.78 8.77 10.22
CA GLY A 354 -2.10 7.86 9.12
C GLY A 354 -1.63 8.38 7.77
N TYR A 355 -1.96 9.63 7.44
CA TYR A 355 -1.46 10.27 6.21
C TYR A 355 0.06 10.41 6.18
N ARG A 356 0.69 10.61 7.35
CA ARG A 356 2.14 10.58 7.44
C ARG A 356 2.72 9.22 7.03
N LEU A 357 2.12 8.12 7.49
CA LEU A 357 2.56 6.78 7.10
C LEU A 357 2.40 6.55 5.59
N ILE A 358 1.31 7.04 4.99
CA ILE A 358 1.12 7.02 3.54
C ILE A 358 2.27 7.75 2.84
N LEU A 359 2.57 9.00 3.23
CA LEU A 359 3.63 9.79 2.63
C LEU A 359 5.03 9.21 2.84
N ASN A 360 5.28 8.52 3.95
CA ASN A 360 6.54 7.84 4.21
C ASN A 360 6.89 6.80 3.12
N ASN A 361 5.92 6.28 2.38
CA ASN A 361 6.19 5.33 1.29
C ASN A 361 7.03 5.94 0.15
N ILE A 362 7.08 7.27 0.01
CA ILE A 362 8.00 7.96 -0.92
C ILE A 362 9.46 7.64 -0.60
N LEU A 363 9.75 7.45 0.68
CA LEU A 363 11.10 7.23 1.17
C LEU A 363 11.65 5.84 0.77
N PHE A 364 10.79 4.82 0.62
CA PHE A 364 11.23 3.45 0.33
C PHE A 364 12.00 3.36 -0.99
N PRO A 365 11.47 3.80 -2.15
CA PRO A 365 12.22 3.76 -3.40
C PRO A 365 13.31 4.83 -3.48
N ALA A 366 13.27 5.88 -2.62
CA ALA A 366 14.30 6.91 -2.56
C ALA A 366 15.52 6.48 -1.74
N ALA A 367 15.35 5.55 -0.80
CA ALA A 367 16.36 5.17 0.18
C ALA A 367 17.45 4.30 -0.42
N ARG A 368 18.71 4.63 -0.08
CA ARG A 368 19.84 3.74 -0.35
C ARG A 368 19.79 2.55 0.61
N LYS A 369 19.93 1.34 0.05
CA LYS A 369 20.11 0.13 0.85
C LYS A 369 21.41 0.26 1.66
N LYS A 370 21.35 -0.05 2.95
CA LYS A 370 22.51 -0.01 3.84
C LYS A 370 22.72 -1.34 4.55
N GLU A 371 23.94 -1.57 5.01
CA GLU A 371 24.28 -2.71 5.88
C GLU A 371 23.81 -2.44 7.32
N ARG A 372 23.56 -3.52 8.05
CA ARG A 372 23.22 -3.43 9.48
C ARG A 372 24.47 -3.03 10.27
N LYS A 373 24.29 -2.30 11.34
CA LYS A 373 25.33 -1.94 12.30
C LYS A 373 25.60 -3.10 13.27
N THR A 374 26.23 -4.12 12.88
CA THR A 374 26.59 -5.26 13.77
C THR A 374 28.08 -5.24 14.08
#